data_1899c49ce1d7eb47336f1141247b4736
#
_entry.id   1899c49ce1d7eb47336f1141247b4736
#
_cell.length_a   1.000
_cell.length_b   1.000
_cell.length_c   1.000
_cell.angle_alpha   90.00
_cell.angle_beta   90.00
_cell.angle_gamma   90.00
#
_symmetry.space_group_name_H-M   'P 1'
#
loop_
_entity.id
_entity.type
_entity.pdbx_description
1 polymer ?
#
loop_
_entity_poly.entity_id
_entity_poly.type
_entity_poly.pdbx_seq_one_letter_code
_entity_poly.pdbx_strand_id
1 'polypeptide(L)'
;MNQETGHSARLPFPPVVLGIAGCSGSGKTTLTAAMARTLGGIHFHTDTYYRDLAHMPLEERARQNFDHPSLIESSLLVTHLAALARGEAIERPLYDFASYTRILGPNGIALTETVRPSAYLLVEGIFALHFTDLLPFYNLRIYVDTPDEVCFERRLQRDIAERGRTPELVRQQYDATVRPSSVAFVRPSAANADLSVDGTGALDWKVEQILNPMTRHGLLNFPD
;
A
#
# COMPACT_ATOMS: atom_id res chain seq x y z
N MET A 1 10.25 36.20 27.13
CA MET A 1 10.93 35.92 25.84
C MET A 1 11.55 34.53 25.95
N ASN A 2 10.69 33.49 25.79
CA ASN A 2 11.08 32.09 25.87
C ASN A 2 11.31 31.61 24.44
N GLN A 3 12.56 31.33 24.11
CA GLN A 3 12.90 30.62 22.89
C GLN A 3 12.62 29.15 23.14
N GLU A 4 11.54 28.63 22.55
CA GLU A 4 11.36 27.19 22.38
C GLU A 4 12.39 26.69 21.34
N THR A 5 13.49 26.14 21.83
CA THR A 5 14.43 25.39 21.01
C THR A 5 13.78 24.06 20.66
N GLY A 6 13.02 24.06 19.56
CA GLY A 6 12.53 22.82 18.97
C GLY A 6 13.72 21.96 18.56
N HIS A 7 14.03 20.94 19.36
CA HIS A 7 14.92 19.86 18.95
C HIS A 7 14.23 19.12 17.81
N SER A 8 14.52 19.51 16.57
CA SER A 8 14.28 18.66 15.40
C SER A 8 15.21 17.46 15.54
N ALA A 9 14.71 16.40 16.17
CA ALA A 9 15.40 15.13 16.16
C ALA A 9 15.65 14.79 14.69
N ARG A 10 16.95 14.73 14.28
CA ARG A 10 17.31 14.29 12.93
C ARG A 10 16.82 12.87 12.81
N LEU A 11 15.85 12.66 11.93
CA LEU A 11 15.39 11.29 11.57
C LEU A 11 16.62 10.48 11.17
N PRO A 12 16.73 9.20 11.60
CA PRO A 12 17.78 8.32 11.09
C PRO A 12 17.62 8.26 9.57
N PHE A 13 18.67 8.61 8.88
CA PHE A 13 18.63 8.70 7.41
C PHE A 13 19.69 7.80 6.81
N PRO A 14 19.42 7.03 5.76
CA PRO A 14 18.14 6.90 5.03
C PRO A 14 17.07 6.14 5.80
N PRO A 15 15.76 6.38 5.50
CA PRO A 15 14.65 5.65 6.13
C PRO A 15 14.71 4.16 5.80
N VAL A 16 14.24 3.33 6.73
CA VAL A 16 13.98 1.91 6.44
C VAL A 16 12.65 1.79 5.70
N VAL A 17 12.69 1.25 4.50
CA VAL A 17 11.52 1.10 3.63
C VAL A 17 11.12 -0.37 3.53
N LEU A 18 9.88 -0.68 3.91
CA LEU A 18 9.31 -2.02 3.79
C LEU A 18 8.32 -2.06 2.63
N GLY A 19 8.46 -3.01 1.72
CA GLY A 19 7.49 -3.29 0.66
C GLY A 19 6.57 -4.43 1.07
N ILE A 20 5.25 -4.20 1.10
CA ILE A 20 4.26 -5.18 1.59
C ILE A 20 3.21 -5.43 0.52
N ALA A 21 3.21 -6.64 -0.05
CA ALA A 21 2.26 -7.07 -1.07
C ALA A 21 1.41 -8.25 -0.61
N GLY A 22 0.40 -8.56 -1.38
CA GLY A 22 -0.51 -9.69 -1.18
C GLY A 22 -1.84 -9.43 -1.88
N CYS A 23 -2.64 -10.47 -2.08
CA CYS A 23 -3.93 -10.37 -2.76
C CYS A 23 -4.91 -9.43 -2.04
N SER A 24 -5.91 -8.93 -2.77
CA SER A 24 -7.01 -8.20 -2.14
C SER A 24 -7.72 -9.11 -1.12
N GLY A 25 -7.87 -8.65 0.13
CA GLY A 25 -8.40 -9.48 1.22
C GLY A 25 -7.34 -10.33 1.97
N SER A 26 -6.05 -10.27 1.60
CA SER A 26 -5.00 -11.04 2.29
C SER A 26 -4.74 -10.59 3.75
N GLY A 27 -5.16 -9.38 4.13
CA GLY A 27 -4.88 -8.81 5.45
C GLY A 27 -3.62 -7.95 5.50
N LYS A 28 -3.00 -7.66 4.34
CA LYS A 28 -1.81 -6.79 4.24
C LYS A 28 -2.01 -5.42 4.87
N THR A 29 -3.15 -4.76 4.62
CA THR A 29 -3.45 -3.42 5.15
C THR A 29 -3.52 -3.40 6.68
N THR A 30 -4.17 -4.41 7.27
CA THR A 30 -4.24 -4.57 8.74
C THR A 30 -2.85 -4.81 9.33
N LEU A 31 -2.05 -5.67 8.70
CA LEU A 31 -0.68 -5.95 9.11
C LEU A 31 0.20 -4.69 9.00
N THR A 32 0.14 -3.99 7.87
CA THR A 32 0.92 -2.76 7.65
C THR A 32 0.55 -1.67 8.65
N ALA A 33 -0.73 -1.49 8.96
CA ALA A 33 -1.19 -0.54 9.97
C ALA A 33 -0.68 -0.90 11.38
N ALA A 34 -0.63 -2.19 11.74
CA ALA A 34 -0.06 -2.63 13.01
C ALA A 34 1.45 -2.37 13.05
N MET A 35 2.18 -2.75 12.01
CA MET A 35 3.61 -2.50 11.89
C MET A 35 3.95 -1.01 11.94
N ALA A 36 3.18 -0.16 11.25
CA ALA A 36 3.39 1.29 11.27
C ALA A 36 3.23 1.87 12.68
N ARG A 37 2.24 1.41 13.44
CA ARG A 37 2.07 1.80 14.85
C ARG A 37 3.25 1.32 15.72
N THR A 38 3.67 0.08 15.56
CA THR A 38 4.78 -0.51 16.33
C THR A 38 6.10 0.22 16.09
N LEU A 39 6.37 0.60 14.84
CA LEU A 39 7.61 1.24 14.43
C LEU A 39 7.59 2.78 14.49
N GLY A 40 6.43 3.39 14.76
CA GLY A 40 6.26 4.84 14.62
C GLY A 40 6.46 5.31 13.18
N GLY A 41 6.14 4.47 12.21
CA GLY A 41 6.37 4.69 10.78
C GLY A 41 5.14 5.18 10.02
N ILE A 42 5.33 5.48 8.75
CA ILE A 42 4.28 5.89 7.83
C ILE A 42 3.70 4.67 7.12
N HIS A 43 2.38 4.51 7.16
CA HIS A 43 1.66 3.60 6.31
C HIS A 43 1.39 4.27 4.95
N PHE A 44 2.11 3.84 3.93
CA PHE A 44 2.06 4.41 2.59
C PHE A 44 1.28 3.52 1.64
N HIS A 45 0.06 3.93 1.31
CA HIS A 45 -0.84 3.19 0.43
C HIS A 45 -0.53 3.48 -1.04
N THR A 46 -0.30 2.44 -1.85
CA THR A 46 -0.13 2.61 -3.30
C THR A 46 -1.45 2.82 -4.04
N ASP A 47 -2.58 2.51 -3.42
CA ASP A 47 -3.90 2.62 -4.04
C ASP A 47 -4.30 4.08 -4.37
N THR A 48 -3.67 5.09 -3.73
CA THR A 48 -3.89 6.51 -4.08
C THR A 48 -3.27 6.89 -5.43
N TYR A 49 -2.45 6.01 -6.01
CA TYR A 49 -1.77 6.23 -7.29
C TYR A 49 -2.53 5.67 -8.50
N TYR A 50 -3.80 5.32 -8.35
CA TYR A 50 -4.62 5.02 -9.52
C TYR A 50 -4.66 6.20 -10.48
N ARG A 51 -4.65 5.88 -11.78
CA ARG A 51 -4.79 6.89 -12.84
C ARG A 51 -6.13 7.60 -12.72
N ASP A 52 -6.11 8.91 -12.97
CA ASP A 52 -7.34 9.69 -13.06
C ASP A 52 -8.12 9.29 -14.31
N LEU A 53 -9.34 8.82 -14.13
CA LEU A 53 -10.24 8.42 -15.20
C LEU A 53 -11.32 9.49 -15.51
N ALA A 54 -11.14 10.73 -15.05
CA ALA A 54 -12.12 11.82 -15.22
C ALA A 54 -12.49 12.08 -16.71
N HIS A 55 -11.62 11.69 -17.65
CA HIS A 55 -11.84 11.79 -19.07
C HIS A 55 -12.88 10.80 -19.64
N MET A 56 -13.29 9.81 -18.85
CA MET A 56 -14.28 8.79 -19.22
C MET A 56 -15.63 9.05 -18.51
N PRO A 57 -16.77 8.64 -19.07
CA PRO A 57 -18.04 8.57 -18.35
C PRO A 57 -17.96 7.63 -17.14
N LEU A 58 -18.73 7.90 -16.06
CA LEU A 58 -18.69 7.14 -14.82
C LEU A 58 -18.92 5.63 -15.03
N GLU A 59 -19.86 5.28 -15.91
CA GLU A 59 -20.17 3.87 -16.22
C GLU A 59 -18.98 3.13 -16.85
N GLU A 60 -18.20 3.81 -17.69
CA GLU A 60 -17.01 3.24 -18.31
C GLU A 60 -15.87 3.11 -17.31
N ARG A 61 -15.71 4.07 -16.38
CA ARG A 61 -14.75 3.98 -15.28
C ARG A 61 -15.02 2.76 -14.41
N ALA A 62 -16.29 2.55 -14.04
CA ALA A 62 -16.71 1.43 -13.21
C ALA A 62 -16.42 0.05 -13.83
N ARG A 63 -16.30 -0.02 -15.17
CA ARG A 63 -15.97 -1.24 -15.92
C ARG A 63 -14.45 -1.50 -16.04
N GLN A 64 -13.62 -0.53 -15.64
CA GLN A 64 -12.17 -0.72 -15.71
C GLN A 64 -11.70 -1.79 -14.72
N ASN A 65 -10.63 -2.50 -15.11
CA ASN A 65 -10.04 -3.52 -14.25
C ASN A 65 -9.03 -2.89 -13.27
N PHE A 66 -9.50 -2.45 -12.10
CA PHE A 66 -8.64 -1.86 -11.05
C PHE A 66 -7.67 -2.87 -10.41
N ASP A 67 -7.80 -4.13 -10.71
CA ASP A 67 -6.84 -5.17 -10.31
C ASP A 67 -5.78 -5.42 -11.42
N HIS A 68 -5.68 -4.54 -12.44
CA HIS A 68 -4.64 -4.58 -13.46
C HIS A 68 -3.57 -3.48 -13.20
N PRO A 69 -2.25 -3.80 -13.26
CA PRO A 69 -1.19 -2.85 -12.89
C PRO A 69 -1.13 -1.60 -13.79
N SER A 70 -1.65 -1.65 -15.03
CA SER A 70 -1.68 -0.50 -15.91
C SER A 70 -2.51 0.68 -15.40
N LEU A 71 -3.43 0.45 -14.46
CA LEU A 71 -4.21 1.52 -13.83
C LEU A 71 -3.47 2.23 -12.70
N ILE A 72 -2.31 1.74 -12.26
CA ILE A 72 -1.44 2.47 -11.34
C ILE A 72 -0.50 3.38 -12.13
N GLU A 73 -0.36 4.62 -11.69
CA GLU A 73 0.65 5.56 -12.20
C GLU A 73 2.00 5.27 -11.53
N SER A 74 2.62 4.17 -11.96
CA SER A 74 3.84 3.64 -11.33
C SER A 74 5.03 4.60 -11.40
N SER A 75 5.14 5.41 -12.46
CA SER A 75 6.20 6.41 -12.60
C SER A 75 6.13 7.49 -11.52
N LEU A 76 4.93 7.98 -11.20
CA LEU A 76 4.72 8.93 -10.12
C LEU A 76 4.99 8.29 -8.75
N LEU A 77 4.55 7.04 -8.56
CA LEU A 77 4.81 6.28 -7.34
C LEU A 77 6.31 6.10 -7.10
N VAL A 78 7.08 5.71 -8.13
CA VAL A 78 8.55 5.58 -8.07
C VAL A 78 9.20 6.93 -7.74
N THR A 79 8.78 8.02 -8.39
CA THR A 79 9.30 9.37 -8.13
C THR A 79 9.09 9.78 -6.67
N HIS A 80 7.89 9.56 -6.14
CA HIS A 80 7.56 9.89 -4.75
C HIS A 80 8.30 9.02 -3.75
N LEU A 81 8.42 7.72 -4.01
CA LEU A 81 9.18 6.83 -3.14
C LEU A 81 10.67 7.21 -3.12
N ALA A 82 11.24 7.55 -4.27
CA ALA A 82 12.62 8.03 -4.36
C ALA A 82 12.85 9.33 -3.57
N ALA A 83 11.89 10.26 -3.61
CA ALA A 83 11.97 11.51 -2.83
C ALA A 83 11.91 11.23 -1.33
N LEU A 84 10.94 10.43 -0.87
CA LEU A 84 10.83 10.03 0.54
C LEU A 84 12.08 9.29 1.03
N ALA A 85 12.66 8.42 0.20
CA ALA A 85 13.90 7.72 0.51
C ALA A 85 15.12 8.66 0.63
N ARG A 86 15.07 9.86 0.03
CA ARG A 86 16.07 10.93 0.21
C ARG A 86 15.75 11.88 1.37
N GLY A 87 14.64 11.68 2.10
CA GLY A 87 14.21 12.56 3.17
C GLY A 87 13.46 13.81 2.69
N GLU A 88 12.97 13.80 1.47
CA GLU A 88 12.18 14.89 0.89
C GLU A 88 10.69 14.63 1.11
N ALA A 89 9.92 15.67 1.43
CA ALA A 89 8.47 15.59 1.48
C ALA A 89 7.89 15.50 0.07
N ILE A 90 6.74 14.86 -0.06
CA ILE A 90 6.02 14.73 -1.33
C ILE A 90 4.57 15.20 -1.20
N GLU A 91 3.94 15.49 -2.33
CA GLU A 91 2.52 15.79 -2.44
C GLU A 91 1.80 14.58 -3.04
N ARG A 92 1.32 13.68 -2.16
CA ARG A 92 0.61 12.46 -2.55
C ARG A 92 -0.78 12.80 -3.09
N PRO A 93 -1.19 12.27 -4.26
CA PRO A 93 -2.52 12.51 -4.79
C PRO A 93 -3.60 11.93 -3.87
N LEU A 94 -4.73 12.64 -3.76
CA LEU A 94 -5.95 12.12 -3.16
C LEU A 94 -6.83 11.49 -4.25
N TYR A 95 -7.36 10.30 -3.98
CA TYR A 95 -8.15 9.52 -4.93
C TYR A 95 -9.52 9.18 -4.35
N ASP A 96 -10.57 9.40 -5.12
CA ASP A 96 -11.93 9.00 -4.78
C ASP A 96 -12.29 7.68 -5.47
N PHE A 97 -12.43 6.64 -4.67
CA PHE A 97 -12.78 5.30 -5.13
C PHE A 97 -14.24 5.15 -5.56
N ALA A 98 -15.12 6.10 -5.23
CA ALA A 98 -16.51 6.09 -5.66
C ALA A 98 -16.68 6.64 -7.07
N SER A 99 -15.93 7.69 -7.40
CA SER A 99 -15.95 8.32 -8.73
C SER A 99 -14.84 7.83 -9.67
N TYR A 100 -13.88 7.06 -9.13
CA TYR A 100 -12.70 6.56 -9.87
C TYR A 100 -11.85 7.68 -10.47
N THR A 101 -11.66 8.77 -9.70
CA THR A 101 -10.92 9.95 -10.13
C THR A 101 -10.04 10.49 -9.01
N ARG A 102 -9.09 11.33 -9.36
CA ARG A 102 -8.43 12.19 -8.38
C ARG A 102 -9.39 13.24 -7.86
N ILE A 103 -9.28 13.57 -6.58
CA ILE A 103 -10.13 14.59 -5.97
C ILE A 103 -9.64 15.97 -6.44
N LEU A 104 -10.55 16.76 -6.99
CA LEU A 104 -10.24 18.11 -7.45
C LEU A 104 -10.65 19.15 -6.40
N GLY A 105 -9.82 20.16 -6.23
CA GLY A 105 -10.13 21.36 -5.48
C GLY A 105 -11.04 22.31 -6.25
N PRO A 106 -11.49 23.42 -5.61
CA PRO A 106 -12.40 24.41 -6.23
C PRO A 106 -11.85 25.07 -7.51
N ASN A 107 -10.53 25.07 -7.68
CA ASN A 107 -9.81 25.59 -8.85
C ASN A 107 -9.59 24.56 -9.97
N GLY A 108 -10.15 23.35 -9.84
CA GLY A 108 -9.97 22.27 -10.81
C GLY A 108 -8.59 21.59 -10.74
N ILE A 109 -7.73 21.93 -9.77
CA ILE A 109 -6.44 21.29 -9.58
C ILE A 109 -6.62 20.09 -8.64
N ALA A 110 -5.93 18.98 -8.95
CA ALA A 110 -5.96 17.80 -8.10
C ALA A 110 -5.44 18.12 -6.69
N LEU A 111 -6.21 17.73 -5.69
CA LEU A 111 -5.82 17.86 -4.28
C LEU A 111 -4.76 16.81 -3.93
N THR A 112 -3.85 17.21 -3.07
CA THR A 112 -2.76 16.38 -2.57
C THR A 112 -2.73 16.40 -1.04
N GLU A 113 -2.02 15.46 -0.48
CA GLU A 113 -1.67 15.39 0.93
C GLU A 113 -0.15 15.40 1.06
N THR A 114 0.38 16.29 1.88
CA THR A 114 1.82 16.33 2.16
C THR A 114 2.22 15.13 3.01
N VAL A 115 3.03 14.25 2.45
CA VAL A 115 3.66 13.15 3.18
C VAL A 115 5.11 13.54 3.49
N ARG A 116 5.44 13.62 4.78
CA ARG A 116 6.79 13.93 5.25
C ARG A 116 7.58 12.64 5.46
N PRO A 117 8.91 12.66 5.29
CA PRO A 117 9.74 11.49 5.55
C PRO A 117 9.66 11.06 7.03
N SER A 118 9.84 9.76 7.26
CA SER A 118 9.88 9.13 8.59
C SER A 118 10.99 8.10 8.63
N ALA A 119 11.43 7.70 9.83
CA ALA A 119 12.42 6.64 10.01
C ALA A 119 12.01 5.31 9.36
N TYR A 120 10.71 5.04 9.33
CA TYR A 120 10.13 3.85 8.71
C TYR A 120 9.05 4.24 7.70
N LEU A 121 9.13 3.68 6.51
CA LEU A 121 8.16 3.83 5.44
C LEU A 121 7.64 2.46 5.02
N LEU A 122 6.36 2.20 5.23
CA LEU A 122 5.72 0.93 4.93
C LEU A 122 4.83 1.09 3.70
N VAL A 123 5.37 0.69 2.55
CA VAL A 123 4.72 0.79 1.23
C VAL A 123 3.85 -0.43 1.02
N GLU A 124 2.54 -0.23 0.96
CA GLU A 124 1.56 -1.32 0.90
C GLU A 124 0.68 -1.21 -0.34
N GLY A 125 0.45 -2.34 -0.99
CA GLY A 125 -0.51 -2.50 -2.07
C GLY A 125 -0.41 -3.82 -2.79
N ILE A 126 -1.43 -4.14 -3.59
CA ILE A 126 -1.46 -5.41 -4.33
C ILE A 126 -0.29 -5.53 -5.32
N PHE A 127 0.21 -4.41 -5.83
CA PHE A 127 1.32 -4.35 -6.80
C PHE A 127 2.64 -3.87 -6.19
N ALA A 128 2.76 -3.73 -4.88
CA ALA A 128 3.96 -3.20 -4.24
C ALA A 128 5.23 -3.99 -4.58
N LEU A 129 5.14 -5.30 -4.80
CA LEU A 129 6.25 -6.15 -5.23
C LEU A 129 6.20 -6.51 -6.72
N HIS A 130 5.19 -6.05 -7.46
CA HIS A 130 5.06 -6.32 -8.90
C HIS A 130 5.93 -5.37 -9.74
N PHE A 131 5.97 -4.08 -9.38
CA PHE A 131 6.75 -3.10 -10.12
C PHE A 131 8.23 -3.21 -9.76
N THR A 132 9.03 -3.69 -10.73
CA THR A 132 10.47 -3.93 -10.53
C THR A 132 11.23 -2.67 -10.16
N ASP A 133 10.78 -1.50 -10.62
CA ASP A 133 11.40 -0.20 -10.34
C ASP A 133 11.21 0.25 -8.87
N LEU A 134 10.30 -0.37 -8.11
CA LEU A 134 10.13 -0.12 -6.68
C LEU A 134 11.06 -1.00 -5.82
N LEU A 135 11.43 -2.19 -6.30
CA LEU A 135 12.18 -3.18 -5.51
C LEU A 135 13.51 -2.65 -4.93
N PRO A 136 14.30 -1.82 -5.65
CA PRO A 136 15.55 -1.29 -5.14
C PRO A 136 15.42 -0.37 -3.91
N PHE A 137 14.23 0.18 -3.66
CA PHE A 137 14.00 1.04 -2.50
C PHE A 137 13.69 0.26 -1.22
N TYR A 138 13.31 -1.02 -1.32
CA TYR A 138 12.89 -1.80 -0.17
C TYR A 138 14.08 -2.44 0.56
N ASN A 139 14.17 -2.20 1.87
CA ASN A 139 15.10 -2.88 2.75
C ASN A 139 14.62 -4.28 3.15
N LEU A 140 13.29 -4.48 3.14
CA LEU A 140 12.67 -5.78 3.36
C LEU A 140 11.37 -5.87 2.54
N ARG A 141 11.21 -6.96 1.80
CA ARG A 141 10.07 -7.22 0.93
C ARG A 141 9.25 -8.36 1.50
N ILE A 142 7.99 -8.09 1.77
CA ILE A 142 7.08 -8.98 2.50
C ILE A 142 5.89 -9.31 1.61
N TYR A 143 5.60 -10.59 1.47
CA TYR A 143 4.38 -11.06 0.81
C TYR A 143 3.44 -11.66 1.84
N VAL A 144 2.20 -11.18 1.91
CA VAL A 144 1.15 -11.74 2.78
C VAL A 144 0.42 -12.81 1.99
N ASP A 145 0.78 -14.05 2.24
CA ASP A 145 0.19 -15.22 1.58
C ASP A 145 -1.09 -15.63 2.28
N THR A 146 -2.15 -15.78 1.51
CA THR A 146 -3.49 -16.09 2.03
C THR A 146 -4.24 -16.91 0.98
N PRO A 147 -4.90 -18.02 1.38
CA PRO A 147 -5.74 -18.80 0.48
C PRO A 147 -6.79 -17.93 -0.22
N ASP A 148 -7.08 -18.28 -1.48
CA ASP A 148 -7.97 -17.50 -2.34
C ASP A 148 -9.38 -17.38 -1.76
N GLU A 149 -9.89 -18.45 -1.18
CA GLU A 149 -11.20 -18.50 -0.56
C GLU A 149 -11.29 -17.52 0.63
N VAL A 150 -10.25 -17.45 1.46
CA VAL A 150 -10.17 -16.52 2.59
C VAL A 150 -10.07 -15.08 2.10
N CYS A 151 -9.29 -14.83 1.06
CA CYS A 151 -9.19 -13.52 0.42
C CYS A 151 -10.55 -13.06 -0.12
N PHE A 152 -11.25 -13.95 -0.82
CA PHE A 152 -12.57 -13.67 -1.36
C PHE A 152 -13.60 -13.36 -0.26
N GLU A 153 -13.66 -14.18 0.78
CA GLU A 153 -14.61 -14.01 1.88
C GLU A 153 -14.39 -12.66 2.59
N ARG A 154 -13.14 -12.32 2.92
CA ARG A 154 -12.80 -11.04 3.54
C ARG A 154 -13.11 -9.85 2.64
N ARG A 155 -12.84 -9.96 1.34
CA ARG A 155 -13.20 -8.94 0.35
C ARG A 155 -14.72 -8.78 0.27
N LEU A 156 -15.47 -9.88 0.23
CA LEU A 156 -16.94 -9.87 0.19
C LEU A 156 -17.51 -9.11 1.38
N GLN A 157 -17.08 -9.45 2.59
CA GLN A 157 -17.53 -8.79 3.81
C GLN A 157 -17.21 -7.29 3.79
N ARG A 158 -15.99 -6.91 3.45
CA ARG A 158 -15.56 -5.52 3.36
C ARG A 158 -16.36 -4.73 2.31
N ASP A 159 -16.48 -5.25 1.10
CA ASP A 159 -17.11 -4.52 -0.01
C ASP A 159 -18.63 -4.36 0.20
N ILE A 160 -19.27 -5.26 0.93
CA ILE A 160 -20.66 -5.09 1.40
C ILE A 160 -20.74 -4.01 2.48
N ALA A 161 -19.92 -4.12 3.53
CA ALA A 161 -20.00 -3.25 4.71
C ALA A 161 -19.55 -1.82 4.44
N GLU A 162 -18.46 -1.64 3.66
CA GLU A 162 -17.81 -0.34 3.49
C GLU A 162 -18.12 0.35 2.15
N ARG A 163 -18.51 -0.43 1.12
CA ARG A 163 -18.71 0.06 -0.25
C ARG A 163 -20.14 -0.07 -0.75
N GLY A 164 -21.04 -0.63 0.08
CA GLY A 164 -22.47 -0.79 -0.25
C GLY A 164 -22.75 -1.67 -1.46
N ARG A 165 -21.84 -2.60 -1.80
CA ARG A 165 -21.99 -3.51 -2.94
C ARG A 165 -22.88 -4.70 -2.57
N THR A 166 -23.55 -5.28 -3.57
CA THR A 166 -24.27 -6.54 -3.36
C THR A 166 -23.32 -7.75 -3.43
N PRO A 167 -23.63 -8.86 -2.75
CA PRO A 167 -22.82 -10.08 -2.80
C PRO A 167 -22.61 -10.61 -4.23
N GLU A 168 -23.64 -10.50 -5.07
CA GLU A 168 -23.64 -10.97 -6.46
C GLU A 168 -22.65 -10.15 -7.29
N LEU A 169 -22.67 -8.81 -7.13
CA LEU A 169 -21.76 -7.90 -7.83
C LEU A 169 -20.32 -8.15 -7.42
N VAL A 170 -20.05 -8.34 -6.12
CA VAL A 170 -18.69 -8.63 -5.64
C VAL A 170 -18.18 -9.96 -6.19
N ARG A 171 -19.03 -11.01 -6.20
CA ARG A 171 -18.67 -12.31 -6.77
C ARG A 171 -18.38 -12.21 -8.27
N GLN A 172 -19.27 -11.58 -9.02
CA GLN A 172 -19.09 -11.36 -10.46
C GLN A 172 -17.77 -10.63 -10.78
N GLN A 173 -17.47 -9.54 -10.05
CA GLN A 173 -16.23 -8.80 -10.23
C GLN A 173 -15.01 -9.66 -9.84
N TYR A 174 -15.12 -10.43 -8.75
CA TYR A 174 -14.02 -11.29 -8.30
C TYR A 174 -13.64 -12.31 -9.35
N ASP A 175 -14.61 -13.01 -9.92
CA ASP A 175 -14.36 -14.02 -10.93
C ASP A 175 -13.93 -13.42 -12.28
N ALA A 176 -14.49 -12.27 -12.66
CA ALA A 176 -14.20 -11.64 -13.94
C ALA A 176 -12.83 -10.92 -14.01
N THR A 177 -12.40 -10.28 -12.92
CA THR A 177 -11.20 -9.42 -12.95
C THR A 177 -10.23 -9.68 -11.82
N VAL A 178 -10.69 -9.80 -10.56
CA VAL A 178 -9.81 -9.84 -9.39
C VAL A 178 -8.97 -11.10 -9.35
N ARG A 179 -9.61 -12.29 -9.45
CA ARG A 179 -8.91 -13.56 -9.43
C ARG A 179 -7.97 -13.73 -10.63
N PRO A 180 -8.38 -13.46 -11.88
CA PRO A 180 -7.46 -13.51 -13.02
C PRO A 180 -6.25 -12.57 -12.88
N SER A 181 -6.47 -11.34 -12.44
CA SER A 181 -5.39 -10.36 -12.23
C SER A 181 -4.47 -10.76 -11.07
N SER A 182 -5.03 -11.33 -10.00
CA SER A 182 -4.24 -11.88 -8.90
C SER A 182 -3.28 -12.96 -9.37
N VAL A 183 -3.77 -13.90 -10.18
CA VAL A 183 -2.95 -14.99 -10.75
C VAL A 183 -1.89 -14.45 -11.72
N ALA A 184 -2.24 -13.44 -12.51
CA ALA A 184 -1.35 -12.91 -13.54
C ALA A 184 -0.25 -11.98 -12.96
N PHE A 185 -0.55 -11.19 -11.93
CA PHE A 185 0.32 -10.10 -11.51
C PHE A 185 0.71 -10.15 -10.03
N VAL A 186 -0.25 -10.47 -9.12
CA VAL A 186 -0.01 -10.33 -7.68
C VAL A 186 0.71 -11.56 -7.13
N ARG A 187 0.21 -12.77 -7.38
CA ARG A 187 0.82 -14.02 -6.89
C ARG A 187 2.26 -14.22 -7.41
N PRO A 188 2.56 -13.98 -8.70
CA PRO A 188 3.93 -14.11 -9.19
C PRO A 188 4.91 -13.16 -8.50
N SER A 189 4.44 -11.99 -8.02
CA SER A 189 5.29 -11.04 -7.31
C SER A 189 5.80 -11.54 -5.95
N ALA A 190 5.23 -12.62 -5.41
CA ALA A 190 5.74 -13.29 -4.22
C ALA A 190 7.20 -13.79 -4.41
N ALA A 191 7.62 -14.08 -5.64
CA ALA A 191 9.02 -14.43 -5.95
C ALA A 191 10.02 -13.29 -5.66
N ASN A 192 9.54 -12.05 -5.56
CA ASN A 192 10.35 -10.89 -5.21
C ASN A 192 10.40 -10.62 -3.70
N ALA A 193 9.69 -11.41 -2.88
CA ALA A 193 9.67 -11.23 -1.43
C ALA A 193 10.91 -11.87 -0.76
N ASP A 194 11.39 -11.22 0.29
CA ASP A 194 12.42 -11.77 1.20
C ASP A 194 11.76 -12.63 2.29
N LEU A 195 10.48 -12.35 2.59
CA LEU A 195 9.69 -13.01 3.61
C LEU A 195 8.25 -13.22 3.14
N SER A 196 7.73 -14.44 3.29
CA SER A 196 6.30 -14.73 3.16
C SER A 196 5.69 -14.92 4.55
N VAL A 197 4.55 -14.27 4.80
CA VAL A 197 3.83 -14.33 6.08
C VAL A 197 2.43 -14.89 5.85
N ASP A 198 2.05 -15.91 6.62
CA ASP A 198 0.69 -16.46 6.58
C ASP A 198 -0.35 -15.42 7.00
N GLY A 199 -1.18 -14.98 6.04
CA GLY A 199 -2.21 -13.97 6.26
C GLY A 199 -3.40 -14.45 7.10
N THR A 200 -3.49 -15.76 7.41
CA THR A 200 -4.54 -16.34 8.28
C THR A 200 -4.16 -16.32 9.75
N GLY A 201 -2.88 -16.21 10.07
CA GLY A 201 -2.37 -16.19 11.43
C GLY A 201 -2.83 -14.99 12.25
N ALA A 202 -2.64 -15.07 13.59
CA ALA A 202 -2.91 -13.96 14.50
C ALA A 202 -2.06 -12.73 14.17
N LEU A 203 -2.61 -11.52 14.39
CA LEU A 203 -1.95 -10.28 13.98
C LEU A 203 -0.60 -10.10 14.68
N ASP A 204 -0.56 -10.29 16.00
CA ASP A 204 0.67 -10.10 16.79
C ASP A 204 1.76 -11.08 16.35
N TRP A 205 1.39 -12.33 16.09
CA TRP A 205 2.32 -13.32 15.54
C TRP A 205 2.90 -12.88 14.19
N LYS A 206 2.06 -12.34 13.29
CA LYS A 206 2.54 -11.82 11.98
C LYS A 206 3.50 -10.65 12.15
N VAL A 207 3.22 -9.75 13.08
CA VAL A 207 4.11 -8.64 13.42
C VAL A 207 5.47 -9.16 13.90
N GLU A 208 5.50 -10.13 14.82
CA GLU A 208 6.73 -10.75 15.29
C GLU A 208 7.52 -11.44 14.18
N GLN A 209 6.86 -12.11 13.24
CA GLN A 209 7.51 -12.73 12.08
C GLN A 209 8.27 -11.72 11.21
N ILE A 210 7.88 -10.45 11.22
CA ILE A 210 8.56 -9.38 10.49
C ILE A 210 9.62 -8.69 11.36
N LEU A 211 9.33 -8.41 12.63
CA LEU A 211 10.28 -7.76 13.54
C LEU A 211 11.55 -8.60 13.78
N ASN A 212 11.41 -9.92 13.85
CA ASN A 212 12.54 -10.83 14.05
C ASN A 212 13.61 -10.71 12.93
N PRO A 213 13.30 -10.81 11.63
CA PRO A 213 14.28 -10.56 10.57
C PRO A 213 14.76 -9.09 10.56
N MET A 214 13.89 -8.11 10.85
CA MET A 214 14.34 -6.71 10.94
C MET A 214 15.42 -6.52 12.00
N THR A 215 15.27 -7.14 13.17
CA THR A 215 16.30 -7.14 14.24
C THR A 215 17.58 -7.78 13.74
N ARG A 216 17.49 -8.95 13.12
CA ARG A 216 18.68 -9.69 12.63
C ARG A 216 19.45 -8.92 11.54
N HIS A 217 18.75 -8.12 10.74
CA HIS A 217 19.34 -7.30 9.68
C HIS A 217 19.72 -5.89 10.15
N GLY A 218 19.58 -5.57 11.43
CA GLY A 218 19.91 -4.24 11.96
C GLY A 218 19.00 -3.13 11.42
N LEU A 219 17.78 -3.47 11.05
CA LEU A 219 16.80 -2.52 10.51
C LEU A 219 15.93 -1.86 11.60
N LEU A 220 16.07 -2.27 12.86
CA LEU A 220 15.37 -1.65 13.98
C LEU A 220 16.28 -0.63 14.65
N ASN A 221 15.89 0.63 14.55
CA ASN A 221 16.50 1.74 15.26
C ASN A 221 15.55 2.10 16.42
N PHE A 222 15.64 1.41 17.55
CA PHE A 222 15.02 1.88 18.77
C PHE A 222 15.94 2.96 19.38
N PRO A 223 15.45 4.18 19.65
CA PRO A 223 16.22 5.13 20.43
C PRO A 223 16.41 4.52 21.85
N ASP A 224 17.65 4.55 22.33
CA ASP A 224 18.00 4.22 23.71
C ASP A 224 17.28 5.15 24.71
#